data_8e84f9253a7e9e994135b067881fc2ba
#
_entry.id   8e84f9253a7e9e994135b067881fc2ba
#
_cell.length_a   1.000
_cell.length_b   1.000
_cell.length_c   1.000
_cell.angle_alpha   90.00
_cell.angle_beta   90.00
_cell.angle_gamma   90.00
#
_symmetry.space_group_name_H-M   'P 1'
#
loop_
_entity.id
_entity.type
_entity.pdbx_description
1 polymer ?
#
loop_
_entity_poly.entity_id
_entity_poly.type
_entity_poly.pdbx_seq_one_letter_code
_entity_poly.pdbx_strand_id
1 'polypeptide(L)'
;IYDEAERQSIEITAAGYNLLFLYLQEKNKDKMAGFLRKQDEVLHYFLRYPQYLLFRWNVNSYGVLVKGELSRLPELTDNCVEYVKRTCEGEEQMDWYVAVGKPVERLSLLSQCYQSVNHYFAYRFMVPGLHVLTEDTLESYVNSQGENRLAAVDSSQLKPEIIKDFLTKGSSSEIQE
;
A
#
# COMPACT_ATOMS: atom_id res chain seq x y z
N ILE A 1 -4.77 2.99 -23.70
CA ILE A 1 -4.73 3.88 -22.49
C ILE A 1 -4.80 5.34 -22.90
N TYR A 2 -3.91 5.82 -23.80
CA TYR A 2 -3.94 7.22 -24.26
C TYR A 2 -5.28 7.59 -24.91
N ASP A 3 -5.77 6.79 -25.84
CA ASP A 3 -7.05 7.01 -26.54
C ASP A 3 -8.24 7.07 -25.57
N GLU A 4 -8.22 6.29 -24.50
CA GLU A 4 -9.29 6.28 -23.49
C GLU A 4 -9.20 7.50 -22.57
N ALA A 5 -7.98 7.91 -22.19
CA ALA A 5 -7.76 9.11 -21.40
C ALA A 5 -8.15 10.38 -22.18
N GLU A 6 -7.85 10.46 -23.47
CA GLU A 6 -8.30 11.56 -24.34
C GLU A 6 -9.83 11.64 -24.43
N ARG A 7 -10.53 10.50 -24.58
CA ARG A 7 -11.99 10.46 -24.60
C ARG A 7 -12.61 10.99 -23.32
N GLN A 8 -11.92 10.82 -22.17
CA GLN A 8 -12.39 11.26 -20.87
C GLN A 8 -11.80 12.63 -20.46
N SER A 9 -11.07 13.30 -21.35
CA SER A 9 -10.38 14.58 -21.06
C SER A 9 -9.42 14.50 -19.87
N ILE A 10 -8.80 13.33 -19.65
CA ILE A 10 -7.84 13.11 -18.58
C ILE A 10 -6.44 13.27 -19.13
N GLU A 11 -5.71 14.26 -18.63
CA GLU A 11 -4.30 14.43 -19.00
C GLU A 11 -3.43 13.43 -18.22
N ILE A 12 -2.83 12.47 -18.94
CA ILE A 12 -1.96 11.44 -18.36
C ILE A 12 -0.50 11.57 -18.81
N THR A 13 -0.18 12.56 -19.64
CA THR A 13 1.19 12.74 -20.16
C THR A 13 2.10 13.31 -19.06
N ALA A 14 3.21 12.64 -18.80
CA ALA A 14 4.24 13.10 -17.88
C ALA A 14 5.59 12.46 -18.21
N ALA A 15 6.66 12.97 -17.61
CA ALA A 15 8.02 12.43 -17.77
C ALA A 15 8.28 11.24 -16.81
N GLY A 16 7.43 11.03 -15.83
CA GLY A 16 7.52 9.91 -14.93
C GLY A 16 6.22 9.67 -14.15
N TYR A 17 6.11 8.47 -13.59
CA TYR A 17 4.91 7.98 -12.92
C TYR A 17 5.26 7.17 -11.68
N ASN A 18 4.40 7.26 -10.65
CA ASN A 18 4.39 6.31 -9.55
C ASN A 18 2.95 5.95 -9.19
N LEU A 19 2.75 4.82 -8.52
CA LEU A 19 1.45 4.38 -8.03
C LEU A 19 1.49 4.24 -6.51
N LEU A 20 0.44 4.75 -5.87
CA LEU A 20 0.15 4.46 -4.47
C LEU A 20 -1.18 3.71 -4.39
N PHE A 21 -1.24 2.73 -3.49
CA PHE A 21 -2.49 2.07 -3.14
C PHE A 21 -2.88 2.42 -1.72
N LEU A 22 -4.12 2.86 -1.54
CA LEU A 22 -4.68 3.25 -0.27
C LEU A 22 -5.76 2.26 0.15
N TYR A 23 -5.76 1.92 1.43
CA TYR A 23 -6.82 1.19 2.08
C TYR A 23 -7.34 2.02 3.25
N LEU A 24 -8.65 2.28 3.26
CA LEU A 24 -9.32 3.08 4.29
C LEU A 24 -10.58 2.34 4.70
N GLN A 25 -10.67 1.92 5.96
CA GLN A 25 -11.82 1.19 6.48
C GLN A 25 -12.21 1.68 7.86
N GLU A 26 -13.52 1.74 8.12
CA GLU A 26 -14.02 1.98 9.47
C GLU A 26 -13.77 0.76 10.38
N LYS A 27 -13.35 1.02 11.61
CA LYS A 27 -13.23 0.02 12.68
C LYS A 27 -14.49 -0.11 13.53
N ASN A 28 -15.29 0.97 13.58
CA ASN A 28 -16.44 1.04 14.46
C ASN A 28 -17.61 1.71 13.74
N LYS A 29 -18.69 0.96 13.51
CA LYS A 29 -19.90 1.44 12.83
C LYS A 29 -20.57 2.61 13.54
N ASP A 30 -20.45 2.70 14.86
CA ASP A 30 -21.02 3.80 15.64
C ASP A 30 -20.28 5.14 15.39
N LYS A 31 -19.06 5.08 14.87
CA LYS A 31 -18.23 6.26 14.52
C LYS A 31 -18.13 6.51 13.01
N MET A 32 -19.06 5.98 12.22
CA MET A 32 -19.07 6.07 10.75
C MET A 32 -18.97 7.51 10.25
N ALA A 33 -19.64 8.47 10.87
CA ALA A 33 -19.58 9.86 10.44
C ALA A 33 -18.17 10.48 10.56
N GLY A 34 -17.44 10.12 11.60
CA GLY A 34 -16.03 10.51 11.78
C GLY A 34 -15.12 9.90 10.71
N PHE A 35 -15.30 8.61 10.45
CA PHE A 35 -14.59 7.90 9.39
C PHE A 35 -14.85 8.54 8.01
N LEU A 36 -16.11 8.76 7.63
CA LEU A 36 -16.44 9.34 6.32
C LEU A 36 -15.84 10.72 6.14
N ARG A 37 -15.82 11.56 7.18
CA ARG A 37 -15.18 12.88 7.11
C ARG A 37 -13.67 12.76 6.86
N LYS A 38 -12.99 11.84 7.53
CA LYS A 38 -11.54 11.62 7.34
C LYS A 38 -11.22 11.00 5.99
N GLN A 39 -12.02 10.03 5.57
CA GLN A 39 -11.92 9.46 4.23
C GLN A 39 -12.05 10.54 3.16
N ASP A 40 -13.05 11.40 3.29
CA ASP A 40 -13.30 12.51 2.38
C ASP A 40 -12.14 13.51 2.37
N GLU A 41 -11.58 13.86 3.54
CA GLU A 41 -10.40 14.71 3.68
C GLU A 41 -9.20 14.14 2.90
N VAL A 42 -8.91 12.83 3.05
CA VAL A 42 -7.82 12.16 2.34
C VAL A 42 -8.06 12.17 0.83
N LEU A 43 -9.26 11.82 0.37
CA LEU A 43 -9.57 11.72 -1.05
C LEU A 43 -9.58 13.09 -1.74
N HIS A 44 -10.12 14.12 -1.08
CA HIS A 44 -10.13 15.49 -1.60
C HIS A 44 -8.72 16.08 -1.77
N TYR A 45 -7.76 15.67 -0.98
CA TYR A 45 -6.37 16.08 -1.18
C TYR A 45 -5.88 15.70 -2.58
N PHE A 46 -6.11 14.47 -3.01
CA PHE A 46 -5.67 14.01 -4.32
C PHE A 46 -6.45 14.63 -5.47
N LEU A 47 -7.73 14.93 -5.28
CA LEU A 47 -8.56 15.56 -6.29
C LEU A 47 -8.22 17.04 -6.53
N ARG A 48 -7.54 17.68 -5.58
CA ARG A 48 -7.20 19.10 -5.64
C ARG A 48 -6.04 19.42 -6.59
N TYR A 49 -5.17 18.45 -6.84
CA TYR A 49 -3.92 18.70 -7.57
C TYR A 49 -3.86 17.88 -8.86
N PRO A 50 -3.53 18.51 -10.02
CA PRO A 50 -3.55 17.86 -11.34
C PRO A 50 -2.47 16.78 -11.52
N GLN A 51 -1.42 16.77 -10.70
CA GLN A 51 -0.39 15.74 -10.72
C GLN A 51 -0.87 14.39 -10.14
N TYR A 52 -2.04 14.36 -9.50
CA TYR A 52 -2.61 13.14 -8.95
C TYR A 52 -3.86 12.73 -9.73
N LEU A 53 -3.96 11.45 -10.06
CA LEU A 53 -5.18 10.85 -10.58
C LEU A 53 -5.65 9.80 -9.59
N LEU A 54 -6.78 10.09 -8.94
CA LEU A 54 -7.42 9.19 -7.99
C LEU A 54 -8.38 8.27 -8.73
N PHE A 55 -8.31 6.98 -8.45
CA PHE A 55 -9.28 5.98 -8.91
C PHE A 55 -9.64 5.01 -7.79
N ARG A 56 -10.82 4.41 -7.88
CA ARG A 56 -11.34 3.47 -6.89
C ARG A 56 -11.61 2.14 -7.56
N TRP A 57 -11.18 1.03 -6.97
CA TRP A 57 -11.49 -0.30 -7.50
C TRP A 57 -12.38 -1.15 -6.58
N ASN A 58 -12.50 -0.80 -5.31
CA ASN A 58 -13.51 -1.38 -4.43
C ASN A 58 -13.91 -0.39 -3.32
N VAL A 59 -14.74 -0.84 -2.38
CA VAL A 59 -15.32 0.03 -1.34
C VAL A 59 -14.25 0.72 -0.48
N ASN A 60 -13.18 0.01 -0.14
CA ASN A 60 -12.16 0.48 0.80
C ASN A 60 -10.79 0.71 0.16
N SER A 61 -10.64 0.48 -1.15
CA SER A 61 -9.35 0.53 -1.82
C SER A 61 -9.34 1.52 -2.97
N TYR A 62 -8.33 2.36 -2.97
CA TYR A 62 -8.11 3.42 -3.94
C TYR A 62 -6.69 3.35 -4.49
N GLY A 63 -6.52 3.83 -5.71
CA GLY A 63 -5.23 4.07 -6.30
C GLY A 63 -5.01 5.53 -6.60
N VAL A 64 -3.78 5.96 -6.47
CA VAL A 64 -3.33 7.29 -6.86
C VAL A 64 -2.19 7.13 -7.85
N LEU A 65 -2.42 7.56 -9.09
CA LEU A 65 -1.34 7.73 -10.05
C LEU A 65 -0.71 9.11 -9.83
N VAL A 66 0.56 9.11 -9.46
CA VAL A 66 1.38 10.32 -9.31
C VAL A 66 2.11 10.56 -10.62
N LYS A 67 1.95 11.76 -11.18
CA LYS A 67 2.57 12.19 -12.46
C LYS A 67 3.51 13.38 -12.20
N GLY A 68 4.65 13.38 -12.86
CA GLY A 68 5.55 14.52 -12.78
C GLY A 68 6.87 14.28 -13.47
N GLU A 69 7.80 15.20 -13.29
CA GLU A 69 9.19 14.99 -13.67
C GLU A 69 9.80 13.90 -12.78
N LEU A 70 10.62 13.03 -13.36
CA LEU A 70 11.20 11.90 -12.66
C LEU A 70 11.98 12.33 -11.40
N SER A 71 12.69 13.45 -11.48
CA SER A 71 13.44 14.04 -10.36
C SER A 71 12.57 14.50 -9.19
N ARG A 72 11.30 14.83 -9.45
CA ARG A 72 10.34 15.33 -8.45
C ARG A 72 9.39 14.26 -7.93
N LEU A 73 9.34 13.09 -8.59
CA LEU A 73 8.45 12.01 -8.17
C LEU A 73 8.64 11.53 -6.72
N PRO A 74 9.87 11.37 -6.22
CA PRO A 74 10.07 11.02 -4.81
C PRO A 74 9.41 12.04 -3.87
N GLU A 75 9.67 13.34 -4.04
CA GLU A 75 9.08 14.41 -3.25
C GLU A 75 7.55 14.41 -3.31
N LEU A 76 6.97 14.27 -4.52
CA LEU A 76 5.52 14.22 -4.71
C LEU A 76 4.90 13.00 -4.02
N THR A 77 5.58 11.86 -4.09
CA THR A 77 5.15 10.62 -3.45
C THR A 77 5.22 10.74 -1.93
N ASP A 78 6.32 11.26 -1.40
CA ASP A 78 6.51 11.47 0.04
C ASP A 78 5.46 12.44 0.60
N ASN A 79 5.15 13.52 -0.11
CA ASN A 79 4.09 14.45 0.27
C ASN A 79 2.71 13.76 0.37
N CYS A 80 2.41 12.81 -0.54
CA CYS A 80 1.20 12.02 -0.47
C CYS A 80 1.17 11.15 0.79
N VAL A 81 2.24 10.41 1.04
CA VAL A 81 2.38 9.50 2.18
C VAL A 81 2.26 10.27 3.50
N GLU A 82 3.01 11.37 3.63
CA GLU A 82 2.97 12.20 4.84
C GLU A 82 1.60 12.84 5.07
N TYR A 83 0.90 13.23 4.02
CA TYR A 83 -0.45 13.75 4.15
C TYR A 83 -1.42 12.69 4.67
N VAL A 84 -1.42 11.48 4.07
CA VAL A 84 -2.27 10.36 4.52
C VAL A 84 -1.95 10.00 5.96
N LYS A 85 -0.66 9.82 6.28
CA LYS A 85 -0.19 9.51 7.62
C LYS A 85 -0.70 10.53 8.65
N ARG A 86 -0.44 11.80 8.44
CA ARG A 86 -0.86 12.88 9.34
C ARG A 86 -2.37 12.95 9.53
N THR A 87 -3.14 12.67 8.46
CA THR A 87 -4.61 12.72 8.51
C THR A 87 -5.23 11.52 9.21
N CYS A 88 -4.60 10.34 9.10
CA CYS A 88 -5.13 9.07 9.60
C CYS A 88 -4.47 8.61 10.92
N GLU A 89 -3.27 9.10 11.25
CA GLU A 89 -2.56 8.70 12.46
C GLU A 89 -3.30 9.13 13.73
N GLY A 90 -3.43 8.21 14.68
CA GLY A 90 -4.17 8.46 15.93
C GLY A 90 -5.70 8.38 15.81
N GLU A 91 -6.24 8.12 14.63
CA GLU A 91 -7.68 7.95 14.42
C GLU A 91 -8.11 6.53 14.77
N GLU A 92 -8.58 6.32 15.99
CA GLU A 92 -9.00 4.99 16.49
C GLU A 92 -10.16 4.36 15.70
N GLN A 93 -10.95 5.17 14.99
CA GLN A 93 -12.10 4.73 14.20
C GLN A 93 -11.74 4.21 12.82
N MET A 94 -10.49 4.38 12.39
CA MET A 94 -10.04 4.09 11.03
C MET A 94 -8.91 3.06 11.02
N ASP A 95 -9.03 2.10 10.13
CA ASP A 95 -7.91 1.27 9.69
C ASP A 95 -7.42 1.75 8.34
N TRP A 96 -6.11 1.95 8.20
CA TRP A 96 -5.55 2.53 7.00
C TRP A 96 -4.17 1.96 6.65
N TYR A 97 -3.91 1.85 5.37
CA TYR A 97 -2.61 1.49 4.83
C TYR A 97 -2.34 2.26 3.55
N VAL A 98 -1.09 2.58 3.29
CA VAL A 98 -0.61 3.11 2.03
C VAL A 98 0.57 2.30 1.53
N ALA A 99 0.43 1.70 0.35
CA ALA A 99 1.53 1.04 -0.35
C ALA A 99 2.06 1.96 -1.43
N VAL A 100 3.38 2.03 -1.59
CA VAL A 100 4.07 2.90 -2.54
C VAL A 100 4.86 2.04 -3.51
N GLY A 101 4.56 2.19 -4.80
CA GLY A 101 5.27 1.49 -5.87
C GLY A 101 6.65 2.08 -6.18
N LYS A 102 7.36 1.41 -7.07
CA LYS A 102 8.63 1.93 -7.62
C LYS A 102 8.33 2.85 -8.79
N PRO A 103 8.88 4.08 -8.82
CA PRO A 103 8.64 5.03 -9.91
C PRO A 103 9.17 4.50 -11.25
N VAL A 104 8.49 4.89 -12.33
CA VAL A 104 8.83 4.51 -13.70
C VAL A 104 8.85 5.75 -14.60
N GLU A 105 9.73 5.72 -15.62
CA GLU A 105 9.95 6.85 -16.54
C GLU A 105 8.90 6.98 -17.64
N ARG A 106 8.15 5.91 -17.90
CA ARG A 106 7.21 5.86 -19.04
C ARG A 106 5.91 5.18 -18.65
N LEU A 107 4.81 5.65 -19.22
CA LEU A 107 3.50 5.04 -19.03
C LEU A 107 3.46 3.55 -19.43
N SER A 108 4.24 3.16 -20.43
CA SER A 108 4.35 1.75 -20.85
C SER A 108 4.94 0.82 -19.76
N LEU A 109 5.68 1.37 -18.79
CA LEU A 109 6.25 0.65 -17.68
C LEU A 109 5.35 0.65 -16.42
N LEU A 110 4.16 1.25 -16.50
CA LEU A 110 3.25 1.35 -15.37
C LEU A 110 2.81 -0.02 -14.84
N SER A 111 2.81 -1.06 -15.68
CA SER A 111 2.57 -2.43 -15.26
C SER A 111 3.61 -2.94 -14.24
N GLN A 112 4.87 -2.52 -14.36
CA GLN A 112 5.93 -2.87 -13.41
C GLN A 112 5.73 -2.15 -12.08
N CYS A 113 5.38 -0.86 -12.12
CA CYS A 113 5.01 -0.10 -10.94
C CYS A 113 3.79 -0.73 -10.23
N TYR A 114 2.77 -1.11 -11.00
CA TYR A 114 1.60 -1.82 -10.48
C TYR A 114 1.96 -3.12 -9.78
N GLN A 115 2.82 -3.94 -10.37
CA GLN A 115 3.25 -5.21 -9.77
C GLN A 115 3.94 -4.98 -8.42
N SER A 116 4.85 -4.00 -8.33
CA SER A 116 5.55 -3.69 -7.09
C SER A 116 4.58 -3.18 -6.00
N VAL A 117 3.73 -2.20 -6.31
CA VAL A 117 2.80 -1.64 -5.33
C VAL A 117 1.75 -2.67 -4.88
N ASN A 118 1.26 -3.50 -5.81
CA ASN A 118 0.31 -4.55 -5.49
C ASN A 118 0.93 -5.64 -4.60
N HIS A 119 2.19 -5.98 -4.84
CA HIS A 119 2.94 -6.89 -3.98
C HIS A 119 3.03 -6.35 -2.55
N TYR A 120 3.46 -5.10 -2.36
CA TYR A 120 3.54 -4.49 -1.03
C TYR A 120 2.17 -4.36 -0.36
N PHE A 121 1.16 -3.98 -1.11
CA PHE A 121 -0.21 -3.82 -0.62
C PHE A 121 -0.83 -5.13 -0.09
N ALA A 122 -0.40 -6.29 -0.63
CA ALA A 122 -0.84 -7.61 -0.15
C ALA A 122 -0.46 -7.86 1.31
N TYR A 123 0.63 -7.26 1.81
CA TYR A 123 1.10 -7.44 3.18
C TYR A 123 0.31 -6.65 4.24
N ARG A 124 -0.58 -5.73 3.85
CA ARG A 124 -1.27 -4.79 4.78
C ARG A 124 -1.91 -5.45 6.01
N PHE A 125 -2.40 -6.67 5.88
CA PHE A 125 -3.01 -7.39 7.01
C PHE A 125 -2.04 -8.33 7.75
N MET A 126 -0.82 -8.46 7.27
CA MET A 126 0.18 -9.38 7.82
C MET A 126 1.23 -8.66 8.68
N VAL A 127 1.27 -7.33 8.63
CA VAL A 127 2.26 -6.49 9.30
C VAL A 127 1.59 -5.50 10.26
N PRO A 128 1.08 -5.96 11.42
CA PRO A 128 0.35 -5.10 12.33
C PRO A 128 1.22 -3.92 12.80
N GLY A 129 0.64 -2.71 12.79
CA GLY A 129 1.33 -1.48 13.17
C GLY A 129 2.18 -0.84 12.07
N LEU A 130 2.35 -1.49 10.92
CA LEU A 130 3.04 -0.91 9.77
C LEU A 130 2.00 -0.41 8.75
N HIS A 131 1.80 0.89 8.70
CA HIS A 131 0.79 1.52 7.84
C HIS A 131 1.32 1.96 6.47
N VAL A 132 2.63 2.21 6.36
CA VAL A 132 3.30 2.58 5.11
C VAL A 132 4.08 1.38 4.60
N LEU A 133 3.70 0.88 3.41
CA LEU A 133 4.19 -0.36 2.84
C LEU A 133 5.06 -0.06 1.61
N THR A 134 6.36 -0.15 1.80
CA THR A 134 7.39 -0.05 0.77
C THR A 134 8.30 -1.27 0.86
N GLU A 135 9.21 -1.45 -0.09
CA GLU A 135 10.26 -2.47 0.01
C GLU A 135 11.04 -2.31 1.33
N ASP A 136 11.55 -1.11 1.58
CA ASP A 136 12.41 -0.81 2.74
C ASP A 136 11.69 -1.01 4.08
N THR A 137 10.41 -0.57 4.18
CA THR A 137 9.65 -0.71 5.44
C THR A 137 9.30 -2.17 5.72
N LEU A 138 9.00 -2.95 4.69
CA LEU A 138 8.73 -4.39 4.82
C LEU A 138 9.98 -5.16 5.18
N GLU A 139 11.13 -4.88 4.56
CA GLU A 139 12.41 -5.49 4.91
C GLU A 139 12.80 -5.16 6.35
N SER A 140 12.68 -3.89 6.75
CA SER A 140 12.95 -3.45 8.12
C SER A 140 12.05 -4.15 9.14
N TYR A 141 10.76 -4.32 8.81
CA TYR A 141 9.80 -5.03 9.66
C TYR A 141 10.19 -6.51 9.83
N VAL A 142 10.54 -7.19 8.74
CA VAL A 142 10.96 -8.61 8.78
C VAL A 142 12.23 -8.76 9.61
N ASN A 143 13.21 -7.88 9.41
CA ASN A 143 14.46 -7.91 10.16
C ASN A 143 14.24 -7.69 11.66
N SER A 144 13.41 -6.72 12.04
CA SER A 144 13.08 -6.45 13.44
C SER A 144 12.33 -7.60 14.13
N GLN A 145 11.44 -8.29 13.41
CA GLN A 145 10.73 -9.47 13.92
C GLN A 145 11.65 -10.69 13.98
N GLY A 146 12.60 -10.82 13.06
CA GLY A 146 13.61 -11.86 13.07
C GLY A 146 14.52 -11.76 14.31
N GLU A 147 14.97 -10.56 14.63
CA GLU A 147 15.76 -10.31 15.84
C GLU A 147 14.98 -10.63 17.13
N ASN A 148 13.71 -10.23 17.21
CA ASN A 148 12.85 -10.53 18.35
C ASN A 148 12.50 -12.02 18.47
N ARG A 149 12.38 -12.74 17.36
CA ARG A 149 12.17 -14.20 17.37
C ARG A 149 13.45 -14.97 17.70
N LEU A 150 14.60 -14.50 17.24
CA LEU A 150 15.91 -15.09 17.57
C LEU A 150 16.27 -14.88 19.04
N ALA A 151 15.83 -13.76 19.66
CA ALA A 151 15.99 -13.52 21.09
C ALA A 151 15.04 -14.37 21.97
N ALA A 152 13.92 -14.86 21.41
CA ALA A 152 12.90 -15.64 22.11
C ALA A 152 12.95 -17.14 21.81
N VAL A 153 13.73 -17.60 20.82
CA VAL A 153 13.82 -18.99 20.40
C VAL A 153 15.28 -19.43 20.48
N ASP A 154 15.56 -20.36 21.40
CA ASP A 154 16.81 -21.08 21.45
C ASP A 154 17.11 -21.68 20.06
N SER A 155 18.14 -21.16 19.40
CA SER A 155 18.48 -21.42 17.99
C SER A 155 18.80 -22.89 17.67
N SER A 156 18.71 -23.79 18.65
CA SER A 156 18.93 -25.23 18.48
C SER A 156 17.76 -26.00 17.85
N GLN A 157 16.56 -25.36 17.70
CA GLN A 157 15.35 -26.06 17.22
C GLN A 157 14.84 -25.65 15.82
N LEU A 158 15.46 -24.68 15.16
CA LEU A 158 15.08 -24.27 13.81
C LEU A 158 15.92 -24.97 12.74
N LYS A 159 15.68 -26.28 12.53
CA LYS A 159 16.18 -26.95 11.33
C LYS A 159 15.34 -26.52 10.12
N PRO A 160 15.97 -26.13 8.98
CA PRO A 160 15.26 -25.78 7.75
C PRO A 160 14.29 -26.86 7.24
N GLU A 161 14.52 -28.10 7.64
CA GLU A 161 13.68 -29.25 7.33
C GLU A 161 12.29 -29.20 7.99
N ILE A 162 12.17 -28.58 9.19
CA ILE A 162 10.88 -28.45 9.90
C ILE A 162 9.99 -27.43 9.21
N ILE A 163 10.56 -26.34 8.68
CA ILE A 163 9.81 -25.32 7.92
C ILE A 163 9.31 -25.91 6.60
N LYS A 164 10.14 -26.73 5.95
CA LYS A 164 9.78 -27.41 4.71
C LYS A 164 8.67 -28.44 4.92
N ASP A 165 8.70 -29.16 6.03
CA ASP A 165 7.72 -30.18 6.41
C ASP A 165 6.37 -29.53 6.81
N PHE A 166 6.41 -28.37 7.49
CA PHE A 166 5.21 -27.59 7.85
C PHE A 166 4.53 -27.00 6.60
N LEU A 167 5.31 -26.48 5.64
CA LEU A 167 4.79 -25.95 4.38
C LEU A 167 4.25 -27.04 3.44
N THR A 168 4.78 -28.28 3.54
CA THR A 168 4.30 -29.42 2.72
C THR A 168 3.13 -30.18 3.34
N LYS A 169 3.02 -30.22 4.66
CA LYS A 169 1.95 -30.95 5.38
C LYS A 169 0.78 -30.08 5.79
N GLY A 170 0.97 -28.75 5.97
CA GLY A 170 -0.07 -27.80 6.38
C GLY A 170 -1.10 -27.50 5.28
N SER A 171 -0.89 -27.93 4.03
CA SER A 171 -1.83 -27.66 2.93
C SER A 171 -2.82 -28.80 2.63
N SER A 172 -2.77 -29.92 3.38
CA SER A 172 -3.58 -31.11 3.05
C SER A 172 -4.64 -31.50 4.07
N SER A 173 -4.71 -30.91 5.26
CA SER A 173 -5.56 -31.44 6.34
C SER A 173 -6.67 -30.51 6.85
N GLU A 174 -6.84 -29.31 6.31
CA GLU A 174 -7.90 -28.39 6.74
C GLU A 174 -8.95 -28.07 5.65
N ILE A 175 -9.08 -28.90 4.62
CA ILE A 175 -10.16 -28.79 3.62
C ILE A 175 -11.02 -30.06 3.64
N GLN A 176 -11.36 -30.58 4.82
CA GLN A 176 -12.42 -31.53 5.00
C GLN A 176 -13.01 -31.42 6.41
N GLU A 177 -13.90 -30.45 6.58
CA GLU A 177 -15.13 -30.52 7.38
C GLU A 177 -16.01 -29.32 7.09
#